data_219808760c4c0a13da4f309e76731c30
#
_entry.id   219808760c4c0a13da4f309e76731c30
#
_cell.length_a   1.000
_cell.length_b   1.000
_cell.length_c   1.000
_cell.angle_alpha   90.00
_cell.angle_beta   90.00
_cell.angle_gamma   90.00
#
_symmetry.space_group_name_H-M   'P 1'
#
loop_
_entity.id
_entity.type
_entity.pdbx_description
1 polymer ?
#
loop_
_entity_poly.entity_id
_entity_poly.type
_entity_poly.pdbx_seq_one_letter_code
_entity_poly.pdbx_strand_id
1 'polypeptide(L)'
;SNVLGTINPVKEMIATAHAHGVPVMIDGAQSIPHMKVDVQELDADFFVFSGHKVYGPTGIGVLYGKEDWLERLPPYQGGGEMIQSVSFEKTVFGELPFKFEAGTPDYIATTGLAKALDYVTGIGLDHIADHEHELTIYAMQRLKEIPGMRIFGEAAHKSSVVSFLVGDIHHLDMGTLLDRLGIAVRTGHHCAEPLMHRLGIEGTVRASFAMYNTKEEIDDLVAGIERVSKSQCVYSDKY
;
A
#
# COMPACT_ATOMS: atom_id res chain seq x y z
N SER A 1 -2.16 -6.77 0.17
CA SER A 1 -0.98 -6.93 -0.70
C SER A 1 -0.89 -5.79 -1.69
N ASN A 2 0.26 -5.11 -1.74
CA ASN A 2 0.51 -4.02 -2.68
C ASN A 2 0.70 -4.49 -4.15
N VAL A 3 0.79 -5.78 -4.38
CA VAL A 3 0.90 -6.38 -5.72
C VAL A 3 -0.41 -6.99 -6.16
N LEU A 4 -0.91 -7.95 -5.38
CA LEU A 4 -2.08 -8.74 -5.77
C LEU A 4 -3.42 -8.06 -5.41
N GLY A 5 -3.37 -7.02 -4.58
CA GLY A 5 -4.56 -6.41 -4.01
C GLY A 5 -5.26 -7.24 -2.94
N THR A 6 -4.84 -8.48 -2.70
CA THR A 6 -5.47 -9.36 -1.70
C THR A 6 -5.54 -8.70 -0.33
N ILE A 7 -6.71 -8.66 0.27
CA ILE A 7 -6.91 -8.25 1.66
C ILE A 7 -6.71 -9.49 2.53
N ASN A 8 -5.66 -9.46 3.34
CA ASN A 8 -5.31 -10.59 4.20
C ASN A 8 -6.25 -10.65 5.43
N PRO A 9 -6.61 -11.85 5.93
CA PRO A 9 -7.44 -12.00 7.13
C PRO A 9 -6.60 -11.76 8.40
N VAL A 10 -6.16 -10.49 8.58
CA VAL A 10 -5.18 -10.14 9.64
C VAL A 10 -5.73 -10.38 11.04
N LYS A 11 -7.04 -10.25 11.26
CA LYS A 11 -7.66 -10.50 12.57
C LYS A 11 -7.50 -11.96 13.00
N GLU A 12 -7.75 -12.90 12.09
CA GLU A 12 -7.57 -14.33 12.34
C GLU A 12 -6.09 -14.70 12.48
N MET A 13 -5.21 -14.04 11.71
CA MET A 13 -3.76 -14.24 11.82
C MET A 13 -3.25 -13.78 13.19
N ILE A 14 -3.71 -12.62 13.68
CA ILE A 14 -3.38 -12.10 15.01
C ILE A 14 -3.87 -13.07 16.09
N ALA A 15 -5.13 -13.48 16.04
CA ALA A 15 -5.70 -14.41 17.01
C ALA A 15 -4.92 -15.74 17.06
N THR A 16 -4.51 -16.25 15.89
CA THR A 16 -3.70 -17.47 15.81
C THR A 16 -2.31 -17.28 16.44
N ALA A 17 -1.65 -16.17 16.17
CA ALA A 17 -0.34 -15.85 16.73
C ALA A 17 -0.43 -15.68 18.27
N HIS A 18 -1.44 -14.96 18.75
CA HIS A 18 -1.66 -14.75 20.18
C HIS A 18 -1.95 -16.04 20.93
N ALA A 19 -2.66 -17.00 20.32
CA ALA A 19 -2.87 -18.32 20.91
C ALA A 19 -1.54 -19.08 21.17
N HIS A 20 -0.46 -18.66 20.49
CA HIS A 20 0.89 -19.22 20.68
C HIS A 20 1.84 -18.24 21.40
N GLY A 21 1.33 -17.16 21.97
CA GLY A 21 2.10 -16.15 22.69
C GLY A 21 3.04 -15.32 21.79
N VAL A 22 2.73 -15.20 20.50
CA VAL A 22 3.54 -14.46 19.52
C VAL A 22 2.91 -13.10 19.25
N PRO A 23 3.63 -11.98 19.49
CA PRO A 23 3.15 -10.64 19.15
C PRO A 23 3.13 -10.42 17.63
N VAL A 24 2.24 -9.54 17.17
CA VAL A 24 2.03 -9.28 15.75
C VAL A 24 2.15 -7.80 15.43
N MET A 25 2.98 -7.48 14.44
CA MET A 25 3.03 -6.17 13.79
C MET A 25 2.36 -6.24 12.42
N ILE A 26 1.46 -5.31 12.16
CA ILE A 26 0.80 -5.15 10.87
C ILE A 26 1.38 -3.95 10.14
N ASP A 27 1.88 -4.18 8.92
CA ASP A 27 2.15 -3.11 7.96
C ASP A 27 0.83 -2.71 7.29
N GLY A 28 0.26 -1.60 7.74
CA GLY A 28 -0.99 -1.05 7.26
C GLY A 28 -0.84 0.01 6.17
N ALA A 29 0.35 0.15 5.57
CA ALA A 29 0.62 1.20 4.59
C ALA A 29 -0.31 1.16 3.36
N GLN A 30 -0.85 -0.01 3.02
CA GLN A 30 -1.82 -0.19 1.94
C GLN A 30 -3.28 -0.31 2.43
N SER A 31 -3.55 -0.26 3.72
CA SER A 31 -4.92 -0.33 4.25
C SER A 31 -5.46 1.04 4.64
N ILE A 32 -4.64 1.86 5.30
CA ILE A 32 -5.06 3.17 5.84
C ILE A 32 -5.73 4.09 4.80
N PRO A 33 -5.28 4.23 3.54
CA PRO A 33 -5.93 5.11 2.59
C PRO A 33 -7.24 4.56 2.00
N HIS A 34 -7.50 3.24 2.16
CA HIS A 34 -8.54 2.53 1.41
C HIS A 34 -9.66 1.95 2.26
N MET A 35 -9.46 1.79 3.57
CA MET A 35 -10.45 1.17 4.44
C MET A 35 -10.31 1.64 5.89
N LYS A 36 -11.40 1.51 6.64
CA LYS A 36 -11.38 1.75 8.08
C LYS A 36 -10.52 0.69 8.79
N VAL A 37 -9.62 1.16 9.64
CA VAL A 37 -8.79 0.32 10.50
C VAL A 37 -9.01 0.73 11.95
N ASP A 38 -9.37 -0.24 12.77
CA ASP A 38 -9.44 -0.11 14.23
C ASP A 38 -8.42 -1.06 14.85
N VAL A 39 -7.33 -0.50 15.37
CA VAL A 39 -6.21 -1.29 15.93
C VAL A 39 -6.60 -2.03 17.21
N GLN A 40 -7.59 -1.52 17.97
CA GLN A 40 -8.10 -2.17 19.17
C GLN A 40 -8.99 -3.36 18.80
N GLU A 41 -9.87 -3.18 17.79
CA GLU A 41 -10.70 -4.29 17.29
C GLU A 41 -9.85 -5.39 16.63
N LEU A 42 -8.77 -5.03 15.93
CA LEU A 42 -7.81 -5.99 15.38
C LEU A 42 -6.99 -6.70 16.46
N ASP A 43 -6.85 -6.09 17.63
CA ASP A 43 -5.96 -6.53 18.71
C ASP A 43 -4.48 -6.61 18.26
N ALA A 44 -4.05 -5.77 17.33
CA ALA A 44 -2.67 -5.73 16.85
C ALA A 44 -1.75 -5.23 17.98
N ASP A 45 -0.58 -5.87 18.15
CA ASP A 45 0.42 -5.40 19.11
C ASP A 45 1.13 -4.16 18.60
N PHE A 46 1.38 -4.13 17.28
CA PHE A 46 1.93 -2.98 16.57
C PHE A 46 1.22 -2.79 15.22
N PHE A 47 1.10 -1.53 14.80
CA PHE A 47 0.57 -1.17 13.49
C PHE A 47 1.36 0.01 12.92
N VAL A 48 1.79 -0.08 11.66
CA VAL A 48 2.61 0.96 11.03
C VAL A 48 2.04 1.40 9.70
N PHE A 49 2.20 2.68 9.38
CA PHE A 49 1.93 3.20 8.03
C PHE A 49 2.75 4.45 7.71
N SER A 50 2.84 4.78 6.42
CA SER A 50 3.55 5.96 5.91
C SER A 50 2.57 7.04 5.50
N GLY A 51 2.85 8.30 5.89
CA GLY A 51 1.97 9.43 5.64
C GLY A 51 1.71 9.71 4.16
N HIS A 52 2.74 9.58 3.30
CA HIS A 52 2.61 9.85 1.87
C HIS A 52 1.66 8.89 1.14
N LYS A 53 1.30 7.75 1.73
CA LYS A 53 0.33 6.81 1.14
C LYS A 53 -1.12 7.15 1.50
N VAL A 54 -1.32 8.00 2.52
CA VAL A 54 -2.66 8.48 2.93
C VAL A 54 -2.82 9.97 2.63
N TYR A 55 -2.32 10.37 1.46
CA TYR A 55 -2.39 11.75 0.94
C TYR A 55 -1.63 12.79 1.77
N GLY A 56 -0.84 12.36 2.74
CA GLY A 56 0.02 13.20 3.57
C GLY A 56 1.40 13.46 2.95
N PRO A 57 2.24 14.25 3.62
CA PRO A 57 3.61 14.53 3.19
C PRO A 57 4.51 13.28 3.21
N THR A 58 5.62 13.36 2.47
CA THR A 58 6.75 12.43 2.62
C THR A 58 7.49 12.71 3.94
N GLY A 59 8.31 11.76 4.39
CA GLY A 59 9.18 11.92 5.56
C GLY A 59 8.50 11.67 6.91
N ILE A 60 7.19 11.42 6.94
CA ILE A 60 6.41 11.14 8.15
C ILE A 60 5.70 9.78 8.05
N GLY A 61 5.61 9.09 9.17
CA GLY A 61 4.84 7.87 9.35
C GLY A 61 4.38 7.72 10.80
N VAL A 62 3.57 6.72 11.06
CA VAL A 62 3.02 6.45 12.38
C VAL A 62 3.30 5.01 12.78
N LEU A 63 3.78 4.81 14.00
CA LEU A 63 3.81 3.55 14.70
C LEU A 63 2.80 3.60 15.85
N TYR A 64 1.79 2.73 15.79
CA TYR A 64 0.99 2.37 16.96
C TYR A 64 1.62 1.16 17.63
N GLY A 65 1.61 1.13 18.96
CA GLY A 65 1.99 -0.04 19.75
C GLY A 65 1.16 -0.11 21.04
N LYS A 66 0.84 -1.33 21.49
CA LYS A 66 0.27 -1.52 22.82
C LYS A 66 1.25 -1.02 23.87
N GLU A 67 0.75 -0.31 24.89
CA GLU A 67 1.56 0.35 25.92
C GLU A 67 2.54 -0.61 26.60
N ASP A 68 2.08 -1.80 26.99
CA ASP A 68 2.93 -2.83 27.63
C ASP A 68 4.16 -3.22 26.78
N TRP A 69 4.01 -3.25 25.46
CA TRP A 69 5.13 -3.51 24.54
C TRP A 69 6.05 -2.30 24.43
N LEU A 70 5.48 -1.11 24.29
CA LEU A 70 6.27 0.12 24.18
C LEU A 70 7.07 0.38 25.44
N GLU A 71 6.52 0.10 26.63
CA GLU A 71 7.26 0.21 27.89
C GLU A 71 8.45 -0.74 27.97
N ARG A 72 8.32 -1.95 27.45
CA ARG A 72 9.37 -3.00 27.49
C ARG A 72 10.45 -2.80 26.44
N LEU A 73 10.13 -2.19 25.31
CA LEU A 73 11.09 -1.98 24.23
C LEU A 73 12.09 -0.86 24.58
N PRO A 74 13.38 -1.01 24.24
CA PRO A 74 14.32 0.09 24.30
C PRO A 74 14.02 1.13 23.22
N PRO A 75 14.42 2.39 23.37
CA PRO A 75 14.37 3.38 22.31
C PRO A 75 15.19 2.90 21.11
N TYR A 76 14.71 3.21 19.90
CA TYR A 76 15.42 2.91 18.66
C TYR A 76 16.57 3.88 18.37
N GLN A 77 16.36 5.17 18.69
CA GLN A 77 17.34 6.24 18.50
C GLN A 77 17.53 7.00 19.80
N GLY A 78 18.71 7.61 19.98
CA GLY A 78 19.01 8.55 21.06
C GLY A 78 19.08 9.99 20.55
N GLY A 79 18.65 10.95 21.37
CA GLY A 79 18.68 12.37 21.03
C GLY A 79 18.08 13.25 22.12
N GLY A 80 17.89 14.53 21.84
CA GLY A 80 17.14 15.43 22.70
C GLY A 80 15.68 15.01 22.86
N GLU A 81 15.00 15.57 23.83
CA GLU A 81 13.56 15.41 24.14
C GLU A 81 13.16 14.01 24.65
N MET A 82 13.83 12.92 24.24
CA MET A 82 13.49 11.54 24.57
C MET A 82 14.15 11.02 25.85
N ILE A 83 14.89 11.83 26.55
CA ILE A 83 15.62 11.52 27.78
C ILE A 83 15.09 12.32 28.96
N GLN A 84 15.09 11.72 30.14
CA GLN A 84 14.80 12.38 31.41
C GLN A 84 16.11 12.87 32.07
N SER A 85 17.15 12.03 32.07
CA SER A 85 18.49 12.38 32.58
C SER A 85 19.56 11.54 31.91
N VAL A 86 20.78 12.12 31.82
CA VAL A 86 21.96 11.43 31.27
C VAL A 86 23.17 11.68 32.17
N SER A 87 23.91 10.62 32.48
CA SER A 87 25.25 10.68 33.08
C SER A 87 26.19 9.77 32.29
N PHE A 88 27.46 9.73 32.65
CA PHE A 88 28.40 8.79 32.02
C PHE A 88 28.07 7.31 32.33
N GLU A 89 27.41 7.08 33.48
CA GLU A 89 27.09 5.74 33.96
C GLU A 89 25.69 5.27 33.55
N LYS A 90 24.74 6.20 33.32
CA LYS A 90 23.34 5.83 33.11
C LYS A 90 22.59 6.88 32.31
N THR A 91 21.74 6.41 31.41
CA THR A 91 20.68 7.18 30.75
C THR A 91 19.33 6.75 31.28
N VAL A 92 18.50 7.72 31.66
CA VAL A 92 17.08 7.52 31.97
C VAL A 92 16.27 8.13 30.85
N PHE A 93 15.46 7.31 30.19
CA PHE A 93 14.63 7.74 29.07
C PHE A 93 13.35 8.43 29.56
N GLY A 94 12.77 9.26 28.70
CA GLY A 94 11.49 9.89 28.91
C GLY A 94 10.34 8.89 28.92
N GLU A 95 9.15 9.35 29.29
CA GLU A 95 7.91 8.58 29.24
C GLU A 95 7.40 8.44 27.79
N LEU A 96 6.47 7.52 27.57
CA LEU A 96 5.75 7.39 26.32
C LEU A 96 4.88 8.64 26.05
N PRO A 97 4.75 9.11 24.80
CA PRO A 97 5.38 8.56 23.57
C PRO A 97 6.80 9.07 23.32
N PHE A 98 7.28 10.05 24.07
CA PHE A 98 8.54 10.78 23.84
C PHE A 98 9.78 9.89 23.86
N LYS A 99 9.75 8.78 24.59
CA LYS A 99 10.80 7.75 24.60
C LYS A 99 11.24 7.30 23.18
N PHE A 100 10.36 7.36 22.20
CA PHE A 100 10.63 6.97 20.82
C PHE A 100 10.78 8.14 19.84
N GLU A 101 10.73 9.37 20.34
CA GLU A 101 10.74 10.62 19.57
C GLU A 101 12.06 11.39 19.77
N ALA A 102 13.14 10.91 19.13
CA ALA A 102 14.47 11.46 19.32
C ALA A 102 14.72 12.73 18.50
N GLY A 103 15.03 13.84 19.17
CA GLY A 103 15.35 15.15 18.58
C GLY A 103 14.11 15.96 18.21
N THR A 104 14.32 17.11 17.57
CA THR A 104 13.22 17.97 17.12
C THR A 104 12.35 17.23 16.10
N PRO A 105 11.05 17.04 16.36
CA PRO A 105 10.17 16.31 15.43
C PRO A 105 9.91 17.10 14.15
N ASP A 106 9.57 16.41 13.07
CA ASP A 106 9.08 17.04 11.84
C ASP A 106 7.63 17.52 12.02
N TYR A 107 7.48 18.65 12.72
CA TYR A 107 6.17 19.25 13.02
C TYR A 107 5.45 19.78 11.77
N ILE A 108 6.18 20.07 10.68
CA ILE A 108 5.57 20.50 9.41
C ILE A 108 4.88 19.31 8.75
N ALA A 109 5.59 18.19 8.57
CA ALA A 109 5.00 17.00 7.99
C ALA A 109 3.92 16.39 8.90
N THR A 110 4.08 16.46 10.23
CA THR A 110 3.06 16.01 11.20
C THR A 110 1.76 16.79 11.04
N THR A 111 1.84 18.14 10.94
CA THR A 111 0.66 18.99 10.71
C THR A 111 0.00 18.67 9.35
N GLY A 112 0.82 18.45 8.31
CA GLY A 112 0.33 18.05 6.98
C GLY A 112 -0.36 16.69 7.00
N LEU A 113 0.19 15.71 7.72
CA LEU A 113 -0.42 14.39 7.89
C LEU A 113 -1.75 14.47 8.64
N ALA A 114 -1.80 15.23 9.74
CA ALA A 114 -3.05 15.45 10.47
C ALA A 114 -4.15 16.01 9.55
N LYS A 115 -3.81 17.00 8.72
CA LYS A 115 -4.75 17.57 7.74
C LYS A 115 -5.19 16.57 6.67
N ALA A 116 -4.31 15.69 6.21
CA ALA A 116 -4.64 14.62 5.26
C ALA A 116 -5.61 13.60 5.90
N LEU A 117 -5.38 13.22 7.16
CA LEU A 117 -6.27 12.32 7.89
C LEU A 117 -7.65 12.94 8.10
N ASP A 118 -7.73 14.24 8.46
CA ASP A 118 -8.99 14.98 8.57
C ASP A 118 -9.75 14.96 7.23
N TYR A 119 -9.05 15.18 6.12
CA TYR A 119 -9.62 15.19 4.78
C TYR A 119 -10.23 13.84 4.41
N VAL A 120 -9.47 12.76 4.55
CA VAL A 120 -9.92 11.39 4.25
C VAL A 120 -11.10 10.98 5.16
N THR A 121 -11.00 11.30 6.45
CA THR A 121 -12.08 11.03 7.42
C THR A 121 -13.34 11.85 7.10
N GLY A 122 -13.18 13.09 6.63
CA GLY A 122 -14.28 13.96 6.23
C GLY A 122 -15.02 13.46 4.98
N ILE A 123 -14.36 12.75 4.05
CA ILE A 123 -15.01 12.06 2.93
C ILE A 123 -15.74 10.81 3.44
N GLY A 124 -15.16 10.11 4.40
CA GLY A 124 -15.65 8.87 4.99
C GLY A 124 -14.98 7.65 4.35
N LEU A 125 -14.26 6.88 5.17
CA LEU A 125 -13.51 5.69 4.72
C LEU A 125 -14.41 4.61 4.14
N ASP A 126 -15.64 4.48 4.62
CA ASP A 126 -16.61 3.52 4.06
C ASP A 126 -17.00 3.91 2.64
N HIS A 127 -17.26 5.21 2.37
CA HIS A 127 -17.55 5.71 1.02
C HIS A 127 -16.37 5.52 0.07
N ILE A 128 -15.14 5.75 0.56
CA ILE A 128 -13.92 5.50 -0.22
C ILE A 128 -13.81 4.02 -0.58
N ALA A 129 -13.98 3.14 0.40
CA ALA A 129 -13.89 1.68 0.21
C ALA A 129 -14.93 1.18 -0.80
N ASP A 130 -16.18 1.64 -0.69
CA ASP A 130 -17.27 1.26 -1.60
C ASP A 130 -16.99 1.74 -3.03
N HIS A 131 -16.60 2.99 -3.21
CA HIS A 131 -16.25 3.55 -4.52
C HIS A 131 -15.09 2.81 -5.18
N GLU A 132 -14.01 2.59 -4.45
CA GLU A 132 -12.83 1.86 -4.95
C GLU A 132 -13.13 0.39 -5.24
N HIS A 133 -14.04 -0.22 -4.48
CA HIS A 133 -14.52 -1.58 -4.75
C HIS A 133 -15.28 -1.64 -6.08
N GLU A 134 -16.19 -0.70 -6.34
CA GLU A 134 -16.91 -0.61 -7.62
C GLU A 134 -15.94 -0.44 -8.79
N LEU A 135 -14.95 0.46 -8.67
CA LEU A 135 -13.93 0.66 -9.69
C LEU A 135 -13.11 -0.62 -9.93
N THR A 136 -12.77 -1.34 -8.86
CA THR A 136 -11.99 -2.58 -8.95
C THR A 136 -12.77 -3.67 -9.69
N ILE A 137 -14.05 -3.86 -9.36
CA ILE A 137 -14.92 -4.82 -10.06
C ILE A 137 -15.02 -4.44 -11.54
N TYR A 138 -15.28 -3.18 -11.84
CA TYR A 138 -15.38 -2.67 -13.21
C TYR A 138 -14.09 -2.90 -13.99
N ALA A 139 -12.94 -2.54 -13.41
CA ALA A 139 -11.63 -2.74 -14.02
C ALA A 139 -11.34 -4.23 -14.29
N MET A 140 -11.64 -5.11 -13.32
CA MET A 140 -11.44 -6.55 -13.49
C MET A 140 -12.30 -7.14 -14.62
N GLN A 141 -13.54 -6.67 -14.78
CA GLN A 141 -14.41 -7.08 -15.87
C GLN A 141 -13.87 -6.61 -17.22
N ARG A 142 -13.58 -5.31 -17.35
CA ARG A 142 -13.10 -4.71 -18.60
C ARG A 142 -11.75 -5.25 -19.04
N LEU A 143 -10.81 -5.44 -18.12
CA LEU A 143 -9.49 -5.98 -18.43
C LEU A 143 -9.56 -7.44 -18.88
N LYS A 144 -10.46 -8.27 -18.33
CA LYS A 144 -10.64 -9.68 -18.76
C LYS A 144 -11.13 -9.83 -20.20
N GLU A 145 -11.72 -8.80 -20.78
CA GLU A 145 -12.17 -8.80 -22.19
C GLU A 145 -11.00 -8.69 -23.18
N ILE A 146 -9.82 -8.23 -22.71
CA ILE A 146 -8.65 -8.04 -23.58
C ILE A 146 -8.00 -9.39 -23.90
N PRO A 147 -7.82 -9.74 -25.20
CA PRO A 147 -7.16 -10.99 -25.57
C PRO A 147 -5.74 -11.09 -25.01
N GLY A 148 -5.40 -12.24 -24.42
CA GLY A 148 -4.08 -12.48 -23.84
C GLY A 148 -3.87 -11.85 -22.46
N MET A 149 -4.87 -11.21 -21.88
CA MET A 149 -4.80 -10.67 -20.53
C MET A 149 -4.60 -11.76 -19.47
N ARG A 150 -3.61 -11.56 -18.61
CA ARG A 150 -3.34 -12.39 -17.43
C ARG A 150 -3.37 -11.51 -16.20
N ILE A 151 -4.39 -11.66 -15.36
CA ILE A 151 -4.52 -10.92 -14.11
C ILE A 151 -3.92 -11.74 -12.97
N PHE A 152 -3.19 -11.07 -12.08
CA PHE A 152 -2.60 -11.67 -10.87
C PHE A 152 -3.32 -11.15 -9.63
N GLY A 153 -3.76 -12.07 -8.78
CA GLY A 153 -4.50 -11.74 -7.56
C GLY A 153 -6.01 -11.56 -7.80
N GLU A 154 -6.72 -12.67 -7.85
CA GLU A 154 -8.18 -12.75 -8.02
C GLU A 154 -8.88 -13.20 -6.72
N ALA A 155 -8.36 -12.76 -5.56
CA ALA A 155 -9.01 -13.04 -4.28
C ALA A 155 -10.39 -12.39 -4.19
N ALA A 156 -11.32 -13.03 -3.47
CA ALA A 156 -12.68 -12.51 -3.27
C ALA A 156 -12.67 -11.16 -2.55
N HIS A 157 -11.76 -10.99 -1.60
CA HIS A 157 -11.54 -9.71 -0.90
C HIS A 157 -10.28 -9.05 -1.47
N LYS A 158 -10.49 -7.98 -2.22
CA LYS A 158 -9.46 -7.30 -3.00
C LYS A 158 -9.55 -5.78 -2.83
N SER A 159 -8.41 -5.15 -2.65
CA SER A 159 -8.27 -3.68 -2.69
C SER A 159 -8.16 -3.18 -4.13
N SER A 160 -8.18 -1.89 -4.32
CA SER A 160 -8.21 -1.16 -5.59
C SER A 160 -6.92 -1.24 -6.43
N VAL A 161 -6.30 -2.42 -6.46
CA VAL A 161 -5.04 -2.69 -7.19
C VAL A 161 -5.23 -3.87 -8.13
N VAL A 162 -4.88 -3.72 -9.41
CA VAL A 162 -4.89 -4.79 -10.41
C VAL A 162 -3.52 -4.91 -11.07
N SER A 163 -2.87 -6.07 -10.87
CA SER A 163 -1.62 -6.42 -11.52
C SER A 163 -1.88 -7.36 -12.68
N PHE A 164 -1.26 -7.10 -13.82
CA PHE A 164 -1.52 -7.87 -15.05
C PHE A 164 -0.33 -7.94 -15.99
N LEU A 165 -0.40 -8.86 -16.94
CA LEU A 165 0.42 -8.96 -18.15
C LEU A 165 -0.48 -9.21 -19.36
N VAL A 166 -0.02 -8.89 -20.57
CA VAL A 166 -0.77 -9.08 -21.81
C VAL A 166 0.09 -9.79 -22.85
N GLY A 167 -0.29 -11.01 -23.23
CA GLY A 167 0.48 -11.82 -24.17
C GLY A 167 1.94 -11.94 -23.76
N ASP A 168 2.83 -11.72 -24.72
CA ASP A 168 4.28 -11.74 -24.54
C ASP A 168 4.90 -10.33 -24.40
N ILE A 169 4.07 -9.28 -24.24
CA ILE A 169 4.54 -7.91 -24.11
C ILE A 169 5.20 -7.75 -22.73
N HIS A 170 6.48 -7.35 -22.77
CA HIS A 170 7.22 -7.10 -21.53
C HIS A 170 6.58 -5.96 -20.72
N HIS A 171 6.48 -6.14 -19.39
CA HIS A 171 5.78 -5.17 -18.53
C HIS A 171 6.34 -3.75 -18.62
N LEU A 172 7.67 -3.57 -18.82
CA LEU A 172 8.28 -2.25 -18.97
C LEU A 172 7.88 -1.59 -20.30
N ASP A 173 7.78 -2.36 -21.37
CA ASP A 173 7.38 -1.86 -22.68
C ASP A 173 5.91 -1.43 -22.66
N MET A 174 5.04 -2.26 -22.06
CA MET A 174 3.63 -1.90 -21.87
C MET A 174 3.50 -0.59 -21.08
N GLY A 175 4.20 -0.46 -19.94
CA GLY A 175 4.15 0.76 -19.15
C GLY A 175 4.69 1.98 -19.88
N THR A 176 5.80 1.85 -20.61
CA THR A 176 6.39 2.93 -21.40
C THR A 176 5.45 3.40 -22.52
N LEU A 177 4.76 2.48 -23.17
CA LEU A 177 3.82 2.82 -24.26
C LEU A 177 2.53 3.43 -23.72
N LEU A 178 2.03 2.97 -22.55
CA LEU A 178 0.89 3.58 -21.86
C LEU A 178 1.21 5.01 -21.39
N ASP A 179 2.41 5.22 -20.85
CA ASP A 179 2.88 6.56 -20.43
C ASP A 179 2.84 7.58 -21.59
N ARG A 180 3.26 7.16 -22.80
CA ARG A 180 3.15 7.99 -24.02
C ARG A 180 1.71 8.32 -24.42
N LEU A 181 0.74 7.56 -23.94
CA LEU A 181 -0.69 7.81 -24.13
C LEU A 181 -1.28 8.64 -22.97
N GLY A 182 -0.47 9.06 -22.00
CA GLY A 182 -0.92 9.79 -20.81
C GLY A 182 -1.53 8.92 -19.73
N ILE A 183 -1.30 7.60 -19.77
CA ILE A 183 -1.86 6.63 -18.83
C ILE A 183 -0.77 6.19 -17.85
N ALA A 184 -0.91 6.58 -16.59
CA ALA A 184 0.05 6.27 -15.54
C ALA A 184 -0.20 4.88 -14.92
N VAL A 185 0.75 3.97 -15.07
CA VAL A 185 0.78 2.67 -14.42
C VAL A 185 2.13 2.45 -13.76
N ARG A 186 2.22 1.52 -12.81
CA ARG A 186 3.51 1.10 -12.25
C ARG A 186 3.92 -0.24 -12.84
N THR A 187 5.22 -0.39 -13.16
CA THR A 187 5.78 -1.64 -13.69
C THR A 187 6.89 -2.19 -12.81
N GLY A 188 7.17 -3.49 -12.90
CA GLY A 188 8.27 -4.18 -12.22
C GLY A 188 7.83 -5.09 -11.08
N HIS A 189 8.71 -5.25 -10.10
CA HIS A 189 8.54 -6.19 -8.97
C HIS A 189 7.63 -5.65 -7.85
N HIS A 190 7.31 -4.36 -7.84
CA HIS A 190 6.51 -3.68 -6.81
C HIS A 190 7.04 -3.86 -5.38
N CYS A 191 8.38 -3.90 -5.21
CA CYS A 191 9.06 -4.20 -3.94
C CYS A 191 8.74 -5.60 -3.38
N ALA A 192 8.38 -6.56 -4.24
CA ALA A 192 7.99 -7.92 -3.88
C ALA A 192 8.60 -8.96 -4.85
N GLU A 193 9.89 -8.88 -5.10
CA GLU A 193 10.61 -9.76 -6.02
C GLU A 193 10.44 -11.26 -5.69
N PRO A 194 10.45 -11.70 -4.42
CA PRO A 194 10.17 -13.10 -4.09
C PRO A 194 8.80 -13.59 -4.56
N LEU A 195 7.80 -12.70 -4.61
CA LEU A 195 6.48 -13.02 -5.16
C LEU A 195 6.55 -13.20 -6.68
N MET A 196 7.31 -12.37 -7.39
CA MET A 196 7.51 -12.52 -8.84
C MET A 196 8.15 -13.87 -9.16
N HIS A 197 9.19 -14.28 -8.42
CA HIS A 197 9.81 -15.61 -8.53
C HIS A 197 8.79 -16.73 -8.28
N ARG A 198 7.95 -16.59 -7.25
CA ARG A 198 6.89 -17.58 -6.96
C ARG A 198 5.86 -17.71 -8.08
N LEU A 199 5.57 -16.62 -8.77
CA LEU A 199 4.65 -16.59 -9.91
C LEU A 199 5.30 -16.99 -11.24
N GLY A 200 6.63 -17.15 -11.28
CA GLY A 200 7.39 -17.49 -12.49
C GLY A 200 7.39 -16.36 -13.53
N ILE A 201 7.41 -15.11 -13.09
CA ILE A 201 7.40 -13.91 -13.94
C ILE A 201 8.47 -12.92 -13.52
N GLU A 202 8.90 -12.04 -14.42
CA GLU A 202 9.90 -11.01 -14.15
C GLU A 202 9.29 -9.77 -13.45
N GLY A 203 8.03 -9.50 -13.66
CA GLY A 203 7.32 -8.35 -13.12
C GLY A 203 5.92 -8.25 -13.67
N THR A 204 5.16 -7.25 -13.23
CA THR A 204 3.81 -6.95 -13.75
C THR A 204 3.65 -5.48 -14.08
N VAL A 205 2.63 -5.16 -14.85
CA VAL A 205 2.01 -3.83 -14.91
C VAL A 205 0.96 -3.78 -13.82
N ARG A 206 0.93 -2.70 -13.05
CA ARG A 206 -0.05 -2.50 -11.98
C ARG A 206 -0.83 -1.20 -12.17
N ALA A 207 -2.13 -1.31 -12.32
CA ALA A 207 -3.06 -0.21 -12.17
C ALA A 207 -3.52 -0.12 -10.72
N SER A 208 -3.63 1.09 -10.18
CA SER A 208 -4.12 1.36 -8.83
C SER A 208 -5.18 2.46 -8.92
N PHE A 209 -6.30 2.25 -8.28
CA PHE A 209 -7.40 3.19 -8.25
C PHE A 209 -7.56 3.76 -6.85
N ALA A 210 -7.97 4.99 -6.76
CA ALA A 210 -8.19 5.70 -5.52
C ALA A 210 -9.52 6.47 -5.57
N MET A 211 -9.90 7.10 -4.47
CA MET A 211 -11.17 7.81 -4.31
C MET A 211 -11.46 8.87 -5.39
N TYR A 212 -10.48 9.30 -6.15
CA TYR A 212 -10.61 10.33 -7.20
C TYR A 212 -10.65 9.77 -8.62
N ASN A 213 -10.46 8.45 -8.82
CA ASN A 213 -10.52 7.84 -10.13
C ASN A 213 -11.96 7.58 -10.58
N THR A 214 -12.16 7.42 -11.89
CA THR A 214 -13.47 7.23 -12.52
C THR A 214 -13.50 5.98 -13.40
N LYS A 215 -14.71 5.57 -13.82
CA LYS A 215 -14.89 4.45 -14.77
C LYS A 215 -14.38 4.80 -16.17
N GLU A 216 -14.48 6.06 -16.55
CA GLU A 216 -13.96 6.58 -17.83
C GLU A 216 -12.44 6.43 -17.91
N GLU A 217 -11.72 6.69 -16.82
CA GLU A 217 -10.25 6.49 -16.78
C GLU A 217 -9.89 4.99 -16.87
N ILE A 218 -10.75 4.09 -16.40
CA ILE A 218 -10.57 2.65 -16.61
C ILE A 218 -10.80 2.28 -18.08
N ASP A 219 -11.80 2.86 -18.74
CA ASP A 219 -12.04 2.66 -20.17
C ASP A 219 -10.88 3.19 -21.01
N ASP A 220 -10.29 4.33 -20.64
CA ASP A 220 -9.08 4.86 -21.27
C ASP A 220 -7.88 3.92 -21.09
N LEU A 221 -7.71 3.34 -19.90
CA LEU A 221 -6.68 2.33 -19.65
C LEU A 221 -6.87 1.10 -20.55
N VAL A 222 -8.09 0.58 -20.65
CA VAL A 222 -8.43 -0.58 -21.50
C VAL A 222 -8.13 -0.27 -22.98
N ALA A 223 -8.60 0.88 -23.48
CA ALA A 223 -8.36 1.31 -24.84
C ALA A 223 -6.86 1.50 -25.13
N GLY A 224 -6.11 2.04 -24.17
CA GLY A 224 -4.66 2.18 -24.24
C GLY A 224 -3.94 0.84 -24.35
N ILE A 225 -4.31 -0.14 -23.51
CA ILE A 225 -3.74 -1.49 -23.54
C ILE A 225 -4.04 -2.17 -24.87
N GLU A 226 -5.29 -2.11 -25.38
CA GLU A 226 -5.65 -2.66 -26.68
C GLU A 226 -4.85 -2.03 -27.82
N ARG A 227 -4.68 -0.72 -27.80
CA ARG A 227 -3.88 0.00 -28.81
C ARG A 227 -2.42 -0.46 -28.80
N VAL A 228 -1.82 -0.60 -27.63
CA VAL A 228 -0.44 -1.10 -27.49
C VAL A 228 -0.33 -2.52 -27.99
N SER A 229 -1.26 -3.41 -27.62
CA SER A 229 -1.26 -4.81 -28.01
C SER A 229 -1.38 -4.99 -29.54
N LYS A 230 -2.25 -4.23 -30.19
CA LYS A 230 -2.42 -4.24 -31.65
C LYS A 230 -1.16 -3.76 -32.39
N SER A 231 -0.47 -2.75 -31.86
CA SER A 231 0.77 -2.21 -32.47
C SER A 231 1.94 -3.19 -32.38
N GLN A 232 2.02 -3.97 -31.31
CA GLN A 232 3.08 -4.98 -31.13
C GLN A 232 2.86 -6.22 -32.02
N CYS A 233 1.61 -6.67 -32.25
CA CYS A 233 1.32 -7.77 -33.19
C CYS A 233 1.79 -7.47 -34.62
N VAL A 234 1.71 -6.22 -35.07
CA VAL A 234 2.14 -5.81 -36.43
C VAL A 234 3.66 -5.91 -36.62
N TYR A 235 4.44 -5.85 -35.53
CA TYR A 235 5.91 -5.99 -35.59
C TYR A 235 6.38 -7.43 -35.48
N SER A 236 5.64 -8.33 -34.77
CA SER A 236 6.01 -9.75 -34.65
C SER A 236 5.80 -10.55 -35.93
N ASP A 237 4.87 -10.16 -36.81
CA ASP A 237 4.59 -10.81 -38.10
C ASP A 237 5.57 -10.39 -39.24
N LYS A 238 6.58 -9.57 -38.92
CA LYS A 238 7.56 -9.08 -39.93
C LYS A 238 8.97 -9.67 -39.78
N TYR A 239 9.16 -10.59 -38.86
CA TYR A 239 10.38 -11.35 -38.67
C TYR A 239 10.03 -12.84 -38.42
#